data_651800c1df7b1c3952ab8a9bc32df86a
#
_entry.id   651800c1df7b1c3952ab8a9bc32df86a
#
_cell.length_a   1.000
_cell.length_b   1.000
_cell.length_c   1.000
_cell.angle_alpha   90.00
_cell.angle_beta   90.00
_cell.angle_gamma   90.00
#
_symmetry.space_group_name_H-M   'P 1'
#
loop_
_entity.id
_entity.type
_entity.pdbx_description
1 polymer ?
#
loop_
_entity_poly.entity_id
_entity_poly.type
_entity_poly.pdbx_seq_one_letter_code
_entity_poly.pdbx_strand_id
1 'polypeptide(L)'
;AALILLMAFGYVSSMLNWAFCTIVTPILAMQLAKRVKGLHFPMMVAGGYCCMILGQCLGPSATLYSNLATEGSNYAEIVGKTMTVAETCYNPVNVVLWVILAVCFIVLVLFTQPGDDELVELRSIATQADVAPKDYQSREKATTPAEKMNTCKPIMWVVGAAIFIYIIYSIATKGFFAT
;
A
#
# COMPACT_ATOMS: atom_id res chain seq x y z
N ALA A 1 6.35 18.31 8.67
CA ALA A 1 4.87 18.23 8.53
C ALA A 1 4.45 17.29 7.40
N ALA A 2 4.93 17.44 6.14
CA ALA A 2 4.53 16.65 4.98
C ALA A 2 4.83 15.15 5.15
N LEU A 3 5.97 14.77 5.69
CA LEU A 3 6.35 13.39 5.96
C LEU A 3 5.44 12.74 7.00
N ILE A 4 5.11 13.45 8.08
CA ILE A 4 4.17 12.95 9.11
C ILE A 4 2.78 12.74 8.50
N LEU A 5 2.31 13.66 7.66
CA LEU A 5 1.04 13.52 6.95
C LEU A 5 1.05 12.27 6.05
N LEU A 6 2.13 12.07 5.30
CA LEU A 6 2.31 10.90 4.44
C LEU A 6 2.26 9.61 5.25
N MET A 7 3.00 9.54 6.34
CA MET A 7 3.05 8.35 7.19
C MET A 7 1.71 8.11 7.90
N ALA A 8 1.06 9.14 8.43
CA ALA A 8 -0.26 9.00 9.06
C ALA A 8 -1.30 8.47 8.06
N PHE A 9 -1.32 9.01 6.86
CA PHE A 9 -2.18 8.51 5.78
C PHE A 9 -1.81 7.08 5.38
N GLY A 10 -0.52 6.78 5.26
CA GLY A 10 -0.01 5.45 4.94
C GLY A 10 -0.43 4.41 5.97
N TYR A 11 -0.35 4.73 7.27
CA TYR A 11 -0.80 3.82 8.34
C TYR A 11 -2.30 3.54 8.29
N VAL A 12 -3.13 4.57 8.10
CA VAL A 12 -4.57 4.36 7.93
C VAL A 12 -4.87 3.51 6.69
N SER A 13 -4.22 3.80 5.57
CA SER A 13 -4.35 3.03 4.34
C SER A 13 -3.91 1.57 4.49
N SER A 14 -2.81 1.33 5.23
CA SER A 14 -2.27 -0.01 5.48
C SER A 14 -3.17 -0.85 6.38
N MET A 15 -3.90 -0.22 7.29
CA MET A 15 -4.92 -0.89 8.11
C MET A 15 -6.11 -1.38 7.27
N LEU A 16 -6.47 -0.65 6.23
CA LEU A 16 -7.50 -1.11 5.30
C LEU A 16 -6.99 -2.26 4.44
N ASN A 17 -5.86 -2.05 3.79
CA ASN A 17 -5.19 -3.06 2.99
C ASN A 17 -3.73 -2.66 2.72
N TRP A 18 -2.78 -3.54 3.03
CA TRP A 18 -1.36 -3.26 2.84
C TRP A 18 -0.99 -3.05 1.35
N ALA A 19 -1.62 -3.79 0.43
CA ALA A 19 -1.38 -3.63 -1.00
C ALA A 19 -1.93 -2.28 -1.52
N PHE A 20 -3.06 -1.82 -1.01
CA PHE A 20 -3.59 -0.48 -1.30
C PHE A 20 -2.62 0.61 -0.84
N CYS A 21 -2.07 0.48 0.37
CA CYS A 21 -1.05 1.39 0.89
C CYS A 21 0.17 1.48 -0.05
N THR A 22 0.61 0.35 -0.59
CA THR A 22 1.76 0.28 -1.52
C THR A 22 1.56 1.13 -2.78
N ILE A 23 0.33 1.25 -3.25
CA ILE A 23 0.01 2.03 -4.45
C ILE A 23 -0.20 3.51 -4.12
N VAL A 24 -0.98 3.80 -3.09
CA VAL A 24 -1.45 5.16 -2.81
C VAL A 24 -0.36 6.01 -2.16
N THR A 25 0.47 5.42 -1.29
CA THR A 25 1.51 6.16 -0.56
C THR A 25 2.59 6.74 -1.48
N PRO A 26 3.16 6.03 -2.47
CA PRO A 26 4.08 6.62 -3.43
C PRO A 26 3.45 7.73 -4.29
N ILE A 27 2.18 7.57 -4.67
CA ILE A 27 1.45 8.60 -5.41
C ILE A 27 1.34 9.88 -4.57
N LEU A 28 0.97 9.74 -3.29
CA LEU A 28 0.89 10.87 -2.37
C LEU A 28 2.26 11.49 -2.13
N ALA A 29 3.31 10.68 -1.96
CA ALA A 29 4.68 11.16 -1.81
C ALA A 29 5.12 12.00 -3.00
N MET A 30 4.86 11.54 -4.23
CA MET A 30 5.13 12.29 -5.45
C MET A 30 4.34 13.60 -5.52
N GLN A 31 3.05 13.59 -5.16
CA GLN A 31 2.23 14.80 -5.19
C GLN A 31 2.68 15.84 -4.16
N LEU A 32 3.07 15.39 -2.99
CA LEU A 32 3.64 16.26 -1.94
C LEU A 32 4.98 16.84 -2.38
N ALA A 33 5.88 16.02 -2.93
CA ALA A 33 7.20 16.45 -3.39
C ALA A 33 7.13 17.42 -4.59
N LYS A 34 6.08 17.36 -5.41
CA LYS A 34 5.83 18.34 -6.48
C LYS A 34 5.40 19.71 -5.95
N ARG A 35 4.71 19.75 -4.83
CA ARG A 35 4.07 20.97 -4.29
C ARG A 35 4.87 21.63 -3.19
N VAL A 36 5.57 20.84 -2.38
CA VAL A 36 6.32 21.31 -1.22
C VAL A 36 7.81 21.24 -1.52
N LYS A 37 8.51 22.36 -1.42
CA LYS A 37 9.97 22.44 -1.54
C LYS A 37 10.64 22.03 -0.23
N GLY A 38 11.90 21.60 -0.30
CA GLY A 38 12.66 21.20 0.88
C GLY A 38 12.24 19.85 1.46
N LEU A 39 11.66 18.96 0.64
CA LEU A 39 11.34 17.60 1.04
C LEU A 39 12.41 16.64 0.50
N HIS A 40 13.01 15.88 1.41
CA HIS A 40 13.90 14.79 1.04
C HIS A 40 13.08 13.62 0.50
N PHE A 41 13.01 13.47 -0.84
CA PHE A 41 12.14 12.52 -1.50
C PHE A 41 12.44 11.06 -1.13
N PRO A 42 13.71 10.59 -1.04
CA PRO A 42 14.01 9.23 -0.59
C PRO A 42 13.44 8.91 0.79
N MET A 43 13.47 9.85 1.73
CA MET A 43 12.88 9.63 3.06
C MET A 43 11.36 9.55 3.05
N MET A 44 10.71 10.25 2.13
CA MET A 44 9.27 10.11 1.95
C MET A 44 8.90 8.72 1.43
N VAL A 45 9.70 8.20 0.48
CA VAL A 45 9.51 6.83 -0.03
C VAL A 45 9.75 5.79 1.07
N ALA A 46 10.84 5.94 1.83
CA ALA A 46 11.16 5.06 2.95
C ALA A 46 10.06 5.08 4.02
N GLY A 47 9.55 6.26 4.42
CA GLY A 47 8.44 6.39 5.36
C GLY A 47 7.16 5.72 4.87
N GLY A 48 6.84 5.85 3.59
CA GLY A 48 5.73 5.15 2.97
C GLY A 48 5.88 3.64 2.99
N TYR A 49 7.08 3.14 2.76
CA TYR A 49 7.38 1.70 2.82
C TYR A 49 7.25 1.13 4.25
N CYS A 50 7.69 1.88 5.26
CA CYS A 50 7.47 1.50 6.67
C CYS A 50 5.99 1.30 7.00
N CYS A 51 5.11 2.14 6.46
CA CYS A 51 3.67 2.01 6.66
C CYS A 51 3.13 0.71 6.03
N MET A 52 3.59 0.36 4.84
CA MET A 52 3.20 -0.85 4.14
C MET A 52 3.62 -2.11 4.93
N ILE A 53 4.85 -2.15 5.42
CA ILE A 53 5.36 -3.29 6.21
C ILE A 53 4.50 -3.54 7.44
N LEU A 54 4.12 -2.49 8.18
CA LEU A 54 3.26 -2.64 9.35
C LEU A 54 1.89 -3.22 9.00
N GLY A 55 1.27 -2.75 7.92
CA GLY A 55 0.00 -3.29 7.44
C GLY A 55 0.11 -4.74 6.98
N GLN A 56 1.22 -5.11 6.34
CA GLN A 56 1.47 -6.46 5.86
C GLN A 56 1.72 -7.46 7.01
N CYS A 57 2.36 -7.04 8.07
CA CYS A 57 2.74 -7.92 9.18
C CYS A 57 1.70 -7.97 10.29
N LEU A 58 1.08 -6.84 10.61
CA LEU A 58 0.23 -6.69 11.79
C LEU A 58 -1.18 -6.19 11.48
N GLY A 59 -1.46 -5.81 10.24
CA GLY A 59 -2.77 -5.30 9.83
C GLY A 59 -3.80 -6.39 9.53
N PRO A 60 -5.08 -6.05 9.45
CA PRO A 60 -6.17 -7.03 9.22
C PRO A 60 -6.06 -7.78 7.88
N SER A 61 -5.39 -7.19 6.89
CA SER A 61 -5.14 -7.81 5.59
C SER A 61 -3.85 -8.62 5.52
N ALA A 62 -3.18 -8.84 6.67
CA ALA A 62 -1.98 -9.66 6.73
C ALA A 62 -2.32 -11.12 6.41
N THR A 63 -1.54 -11.71 5.51
CA THR A 63 -1.75 -13.08 5.01
C THR A 63 -1.72 -14.11 6.13
N LEU A 64 -0.94 -13.86 7.19
CA LEU A 64 -0.86 -14.74 8.35
C LEU A 64 -2.23 -14.91 9.03
N TYR A 65 -2.93 -13.82 9.29
CA TYR A 65 -4.22 -13.86 9.98
C TYR A 65 -5.32 -14.47 9.12
N SER A 66 -5.30 -14.17 7.82
CA SER A 66 -6.19 -14.79 6.85
C SER A 66 -6.02 -16.31 6.80
N ASN A 67 -4.76 -16.79 6.79
CA ASN A 67 -4.47 -18.22 6.80
C ASN A 67 -4.87 -18.89 8.12
N LEU A 68 -4.67 -18.24 9.27
CA LEU A 68 -5.11 -18.77 10.56
C LEU A 68 -6.65 -18.88 10.68
N ALA A 69 -7.37 -18.03 9.97
CA ALA A 69 -8.83 -18.04 9.92
C ALA A 69 -9.40 -19.07 8.93
N THR A 70 -8.56 -19.66 8.07
CA THR A 70 -8.98 -20.62 7.03
C THR A 70 -8.83 -22.05 7.52
N GLU A 71 -9.92 -22.80 7.52
CA GLU A 71 -9.91 -24.24 7.84
C GLU A 71 -9.04 -25.03 6.85
N GLY A 72 -8.25 -25.97 7.37
CA GLY A 72 -7.35 -26.78 6.53
C GLY A 72 -6.10 -26.04 6.04
N SER A 73 -5.82 -24.85 6.52
CA SER A 73 -4.55 -24.20 6.25
C SER A 73 -3.45 -24.78 7.14
N ASN A 74 -2.22 -24.86 6.60
CA ASN A 74 -1.07 -25.34 7.34
C ASN A 74 -0.88 -24.61 8.69
N TYR A 75 -1.22 -23.32 8.75
CA TYR A 75 -1.10 -22.52 9.98
C TYR A 75 -2.14 -22.92 11.02
N ALA A 76 -3.39 -23.16 10.62
CA ALA A 76 -4.45 -23.63 11.51
C ALA A 76 -4.16 -25.04 12.02
N GLU A 77 -3.58 -25.91 11.19
CA GLU A 77 -3.13 -27.26 11.58
C GLU A 77 -2.00 -27.23 12.61
N ILE A 78 -0.99 -26.36 12.43
CA ILE A 78 0.11 -26.21 13.37
C ILE A 78 -0.38 -25.70 14.72
N VAL A 79 -1.31 -24.76 14.74
CA VAL A 79 -1.90 -24.18 15.97
C VAL A 79 -2.94 -25.14 16.58
N GLY A 80 -3.45 -26.09 15.81
CA GLY A 80 -4.47 -27.07 16.24
C GLY A 80 -5.90 -26.51 16.30
N LYS A 81 -6.11 -25.27 15.85
CA LYS A 81 -7.43 -24.64 15.76
C LYS A 81 -7.43 -23.49 14.75
N THR A 82 -8.58 -23.19 14.21
CA THR A 82 -8.81 -21.93 13.47
C THR A 82 -8.98 -20.78 14.46
N MET A 83 -8.41 -19.63 14.11
CA MET A 83 -8.53 -18.40 14.90
C MET A 83 -9.09 -17.28 14.01
N THR A 84 -10.09 -16.59 14.49
CA THR A 84 -10.66 -15.46 13.74
C THR A 84 -9.68 -14.28 13.65
N VAL A 85 -9.85 -13.43 12.63
CA VAL A 85 -9.07 -12.19 12.51
C VAL A 85 -9.27 -11.28 13.73
N ALA A 86 -10.44 -11.32 14.34
CA ALA A 86 -10.72 -10.58 15.57
C ALA A 86 -9.87 -11.05 16.76
N GLU A 87 -9.68 -12.37 16.92
CA GLU A 87 -8.88 -12.94 18.00
C GLU A 87 -7.38 -12.75 17.80
N THR A 88 -6.92 -12.63 16.56
CA THR A 88 -5.51 -12.47 16.20
C THR A 88 -5.12 -11.02 16.00
N CYS A 89 -5.63 -10.37 14.95
CA CYS A 89 -5.25 -9.02 14.58
C CYS A 89 -5.68 -7.98 15.63
N TYR A 90 -6.92 -8.08 16.10
CA TYR A 90 -7.46 -7.14 17.09
C TYR A 90 -7.22 -7.56 18.54
N ASN A 91 -6.35 -8.53 18.77
CA ASN A 91 -5.87 -8.82 20.12
C ASN A 91 -5.20 -7.56 20.71
N PRO A 92 -5.48 -7.20 21.99
CA PRO A 92 -4.92 -6.01 22.62
C PRO A 92 -3.39 -5.91 22.52
N VAL A 93 -2.69 -7.03 22.62
CA VAL A 93 -1.22 -7.09 22.50
C VAL A 93 -0.78 -6.67 21.09
N ASN A 94 -1.46 -7.18 20.05
CA ASN A 94 -1.13 -6.84 18.67
C ASN A 94 -1.43 -5.36 18.36
N VAL A 95 -2.54 -4.84 18.86
CA VAL A 95 -2.93 -3.42 18.68
C VAL A 95 -1.91 -2.49 19.35
N VAL A 96 -1.52 -2.80 20.59
CA VAL A 96 -0.50 -2.03 21.32
C VAL A 96 0.84 -2.09 20.59
N LEU A 97 1.26 -3.27 20.14
CA LEU A 97 2.50 -3.44 19.39
C LEU A 97 2.47 -2.63 18.07
N TRP A 98 1.35 -2.66 17.35
CA TRP A 98 1.17 -1.89 16.12
C TRP A 98 1.32 -0.38 16.38
N VAL A 99 0.68 0.15 17.44
CA VAL A 99 0.78 1.57 17.79
C VAL A 99 2.22 1.94 18.16
N ILE A 100 2.88 1.12 18.99
CA ILE A 100 4.28 1.36 19.40
C ILE A 100 5.18 1.40 18.17
N LEU A 101 5.08 0.42 17.28
CA LEU A 101 5.91 0.36 16.07
C LEU A 101 5.61 1.49 15.10
N ALA A 102 4.34 1.90 14.95
CA ALA A 102 3.98 3.05 14.14
C ALA A 102 4.64 4.35 14.66
N VAL A 103 4.60 4.58 15.96
CA VAL A 103 5.27 5.72 16.59
C VAL A 103 6.79 5.61 16.44
N CYS A 104 7.38 4.44 16.70
CA CYS A 104 8.81 4.21 16.55
C CYS A 104 9.28 4.49 15.11
N PHE A 105 8.56 4.07 14.10
CA PHE A 105 8.93 4.34 12.71
C PHE A 105 8.81 5.83 12.36
N ILE A 106 7.78 6.52 12.84
CA ILE A 106 7.68 7.98 12.65
C ILE A 106 8.88 8.68 13.28
N VAL A 107 9.20 8.34 14.52
CA VAL A 107 10.33 8.90 15.26
C VAL A 107 11.64 8.59 14.53
N LEU A 108 11.87 7.32 14.16
CA LEU A 108 13.07 6.90 13.44
C LEU A 108 13.25 7.71 12.13
N VAL A 109 12.21 7.78 11.31
CA VAL A 109 12.27 8.47 10.01
C VAL A 109 12.47 9.99 10.19
N LEU A 110 11.95 10.59 11.27
CA LEU A 110 12.19 12.00 11.59
C LEU A 110 13.62 12.25 12.06
N PHE A 111 14.18 11.36 12.86
CA PHE A 111 15.56 11.51 13.37
C PHE A 111 16.63 11.18 12.32
N THR A 112 16.31 10.35 11.33
CA THR A 112 17.26 9.99 10.26
C THR A 112 17.16 10.93 9.05
N GLN A 113 16.40 12.03 9.15
CA GLN A 113 16.37 13.01 8.07
C GLN A 113 17.77 13.64 7.87
N PRO A 114 18.23 13.71 6.60
CA PRO A 114 19.48 14.40 6.31
C PRO A 114 19.36 15.90 6.58
N GLY A 115 20.52 16.55 6.80
CA GLY A 115 20.61 18.00 6.88
C GLY A 115 20.25 18.70 5.57
N ASP A 116 20.09 20.01 5.63
CA ASP A 116 19.70 20.82 4.46
C ASP A 116 20.71 20.71 3.30
N ASP A 117 21.97 20.44 3.60
CA ASP A 117 23.06 20.30 2.61
C ASP A 117 22.99 18.97 1.81
N GLU A 118 22.34 17.96 2.37
CA GLU A 118 22.19 16.64 1.76
C GLU A 118 20.77 16.38 1.20
N LEU A 119 20.00 17.43 1.06
CA LEU A 119 18.62 17.39 0.66
C LEU A 119 18.47 16.95 -0.81
N VAL A 120 17.84 15.82 -1.05
CA VAL A 120 17.57 15.30 -2.39
C VAL A 120 16.09 15.47 -2.71
N GLU A 121 15.77 16.54 -3.43
CA GLU A 121 14.40 16.81 -3.88
C GLU A 121 14.03 15.93 -5.10
N LEU A 122 12.73 15.64 -5.28
CA LEU A 122 12.22 14.92 -6.45
C LEU A 122 12.69 15.57 -7.78
N ARG A 123 12.74 16.89 -7.83
CA ARG A 123 13.15 17.64 -9.03
C ARG A 123 14.63 17.49 -9.40
N SER A 124 15.47 17.10 -8.46
CA SER A 124 16.88 16.84 -8.72
C SER A 124 17.16 15.44 -9.27
N ILE A 125 16.22 14.49 -9.03
CA ILE A 125 16.38 13.08 -9.42
C ILE A 125 15.64 12.79 -10.72
N ALA A 126 14.49 13.43 -10.93
CA ALA A 126 13.61 13.14 -12.04
C ALA A 126 13.55 14.31 -13.02
N THR A 127 13.70 14.01 -14.30
CA THR A 127 13.46 14.96 -15.37
C THR A 127 11.98 15.41 -15.35
N GLN A 128 11.72 16.65 -15.78
CA GLN A 128 10.35 17.18 -15.79
C GLN A 128 9.37 16.29 -16.60
N ALA A 129 9.89 15.56 -17.60
CA ALA A 129 9.13 14.59 -18.38
C ALA A 129 8.74 13.33 -17.58
N ASP A 130 9.57 12.91 -16.60
CA ASP A 130 9.28 11.74 -15.75
C ASP A 130 8.29 12.07 -14.64
N VAL A 131 8.23 13.36 -14.27
CA VAL A 131 7.36 13.87 -13.19
C VAL A 131 6.02 14.36 -13.73
N ALA A 132 5.94 14.67 -15.04
CA ALA A 132 4.69 15.01 -15.70
C ALA A 132 3.72 13.81 -15.63
N PRO A 133 2.41 14.03 -15.40
CA PRO A 133 1.44 12.98 -15.57
C PRO A 133 1.61 12.48 -17.02
N LYS A 134 2.03 11.24 -17.18
CA LYS A 134 1.97 10.61 -18.50
C LYS A 134 0.50 10.65 -18.90
N ASP A 135 0.20 11.41 -19.93
CA ASP A 135 -1.13 11.39 -20.50
C ASP A 135 -1.33 10.02 -21.15
N TYR A 136 -1.90 9.10 -20.39
CA TYR A 136 -2.26 7.77 -20.88
C TYR A 136 -3.27 7.82 -22.04
N GLN A 137 -3.77 9.01 -22.35
CA GLN A 137 -4.63 9.25 -23.51
C GLN A 137 -3.84 9.64 -24.76
N SER A 138 -2.58 10.07 -24.65
CA SER A 138 -1.71 10.20 -25.82
C SER A 138 -1.38 8.79 -26.31
N ARG A 139 -2.20 8.30 -27.20
CA ARG A 139 -2.00 7.07 -27.95
C ARG A 139 -0.82 7.24 -28.92
N GLU A 140 0.40 7.22 -28.41
CA GLU A 140 1.50 6.79 -29.24
C GLU A 140 1.13 5.39 -29.75
N LYS A 141 1.25 5.18 -31.05
CA LYS A 141 0.89 3.92 -31.68
C LYS A 141 1.62 2.81 -30.97
N ALA A 142 0.86 1.95 -30.26
CA ALA A 142 1.41 0.82 -29.53
C ALA A 142 2.24 -0.03 -30.50
N THR A 143 3.54 -0.07 -30.28
CA THR A 143 4.50 -0.76 -31.14
C THR A 143 4.75 -2.19 -30.67
N THR A 144 4.77 -2.39 -29.36
CA THR A 144 5.01 -3.71 -28.78
C THR A 144 3.71 -4.49 -28.54
N PRO A 145 3.75 -5.83 -28.52
CA PRO A 145 2.58 -6.65 -28.16
C PRO A 145 1.99 -6.30 -26.78
N ALA A 146 2.85 -5.98 -25.80
CA ALA A 146 2.43 -5.60 -24.45
C ALA A 146 1.65 -4.27 -24.45
N GLU A 147 2.12 -3.26 -25.20
CA GLU A 147 1.42 -1.99 -25.36
C GLU A 147 0.07 -2.17 -26.06
N LYS A 148 -0.01 -3.03 -27.08
CA LYS A 148 -1.27 -3.35 -27.77
C LYS A 148 -2.27 -4.00 -26.82
N MET A 149 -1.83 -4.91 -25.95
CA MET A 149 -2.68 -5.51 -24.92
C MET A 149 -3.14 -4.48 -23.89
N ASN A 150 -2.24 -3.62 -23.44
CA ASN A 150 -2.54 -2.58 -22.44
C ASN A 150 -3.51 -1.51 -22.96
N THR A 151 -3.52 -1.26 -24.26
CA THR A 151 -4.44 -0.31 -24.92
C THR A 151 -5.72 -0.97 -25.46
N CYS A 152 -5.82 -2.28 -25.36
CA CYS A 152 -6.96 -3.04 -25.88
C CYS A 152 -8.19 -2.89 -24.97
N LYS A 153 -9.10 -2.01 -25.33
CA LYS A 153 -10.35 -1.77 -24.59
C LYS A 153 -11.16 -3.05 -24.29
N PRO A 154 -11.37 -3.98 -25.25
CA PRO A 154 -12.09 -5.22 -24.98
C PRO A 154 -11.47 -6.04 -23.85
N ILE A 155 -10.14 -6.17 -23.81
CA ILE A 155 -9.44 -6.90 -22.73
C ILE A 155 -9.69 -6.24 -21.37
N MET A 156 -9.57 -4.91 -21.32
CA MET A 156 -9.83 -4.16 -20.08
C MET A 156 -11.27 -4.34 -19.60
N TRP A 157 -12.25 -4.32 -20.49
CA TRP A 157 -13.65 -4.55 -20.15
C TRP A 157 -13.91 -5.97 -19.67
N VAL A 158 -13.35 -6.98 -20.33
CA VAL A 158 -13.49 -8.38 -19.91
C VAL A 158 -12.88 -8.61 -18.53
N VAL A 159 -11.65 -8.12 -18.31
CA VAL A 159 -10.99 -8.24 -17.00
C VAL A 159 -11.76 -7.48 -15.92
N GLY A 160 -12.18 -6.25 -16.21
CA GLY A 160 -12.97 -5.45 -15.28
C GLY A 160 -14.30 -6.12 -14.92
N ALA A 161 -15.02 -6.65 -15.91
CA ALA A 161 -16.26 -7.38 -15.69
C ALA A 161 -16.05 -8.66 -14.86
N ALA A 162 -14.98 -9.43 -15.15
CA ALA A 162 -14.64 -10.63 -14.38
C ALA A 162 -14.35 -10.32 -12.92
N ILE A 163 -13.55 -9.26 -12.65
CA ILE A 163 -13.26 -8.81 -11.30
C ILE A 163 -14.55 -8.35 -10.60
N PHE A 164 -15.39 -7.59 -11.27
CA PHE A 164 -16.64 -7.09 -10.70
C PHE A 164 -17.62 -8.22 -10.36
N ILE A 165 -17.77 -9.20 -11.26
CA ILE A 165 -18.58 -10.42 -11.02
C ILE A 165 -18.03 -11.20 -9.84
N TYR A 166 -16.70 -11.36 -9.76
CA TYR A 166 -16.06 -12.05 -8.65
C TYR A 166 -16.30 -11.35 -7.31
N ILE A 167 -16.22 -10.01 -7.28
CA ILE A 167 -16.51 -9.21 -6.08
C ILE A 167 -17.95 -9.43 -5.62
N ILE A 168 -18.92 -9.32 -6.54
CA ILE A 168 -20.33 -9.55 -6.22
C ILE A 168 -20.55 -10.98 -5.70
N TYR A 169 -19.98 -11.97 -6.38
CA TYR A 169 -20.06 -13.37 -5.97
C TYR A 169 -19.46 -13.56 -4.56
N SER A 170 -18.29 -12.99 -4.31
CA SER A 170 -17.62 -13.08 -3.02
C SER A 170 -18.43 -12.45 -1.88
N ILE A 171 -19.01 -11.27 -2.12
CA ILE A 171 -19.86 -10.60 -1.14
C ILE A 171 -21.15 -11.40 -0.88
N ALA A 172 -21.75 -11.97 -1.92
CA ALA A 172 -22.98 -12.74 -1.82
C ALA A 172 -22.79 -14.08 -1.09
N THR A 173 -21.63 -14.74 -1.27
CA THR A 173 -21.36 -16.06 -0.70
C THR A 173 -20.66 -16.03 0.64
N LYS A 174 -19.73 -15.08 0.83
CA LYS A 174 -18.90 -15.01 2.04
C LYS A 174 -19.27 -13.85 2.98
N GLY A 175 -20.09 -12.91 2.55
CA GLY A 175 -20.39 -11.68 3.28
C GLY A 175 -19.29 -10.61 3.11
N PHE A 176 -19.64 -9.36 3.44
CA PHE A 176 -18.76 -8.20 3.21
C PHE A 176 -17.47 -8.22 4.04
N PHE A 177 -17.44 -8.95 5.14
CA PHE A 177 -16.29 -9.05 6.07
C PHE A 177 -15.71 -10.46 6.19
N ALA A 178 -16.16 -11.42 5.39
CA ALA A 178 -15.57 -12.76 5.36
C ALA A 178 -14.42 -12.78 4.34
N THR A 179 -13.25 -12.48 4.82
CA THR A 179 -12.00 -12.79 4.11
C THR A 179 -11.49 -14.14 4.55
#